data_2b56c57b6fb1dde684a4b5a2b2e3671e
#
_entry.id   2b56c57b6fb1dde684a4b5a2b2e3671e
#
_cell.length_a   1.000
_cell.length_b   1.000
_cell.length_c   1.000
_cell.angle_alpha   90.00
_cell.angle_beta   90.00
_cell.angle_gamma   90.00
#
_symmetry.space_group_name_H-M   'P 1'
#
loop_
_entity.id
_entity.type
_entity.pdbx_description
1 polymer ?
#
loop_
_entity_poly.entity_id
_entity_poly.type
_entity_poly.pdbx_seq_one_letter_code
_entity_poly.pdbx_strand_id
1 'polypeptide(L)'
;MSHQPTVIAPSILSADFARLGEEVDNVLSAGADWVHFDVMDNHYVPNLTIGPLVCEALRKHGVTAPIDVHLMVEPVDAIIPMFAKAGASLVSFHPEASRHVHRSIQLIKSHGCQAGLVLNPATPVEVLDWVLEELDFVLLMSVNPGFGGQAFIPATLDKLRAVRRRIDALGKPIRLEIDGGVKPENIGEIAAAGADTFVAGSAIFGQPDYAAVVARMKQAAERARGVSA
;
A
#
# COMPACT_ATOMS: atom_id res chain seq x y z
N MET A 1 -1.32 13.05 19.21
CA MET A 1 -1.38 12.14 18.04
C MET A 1 -0.34 12.64 17.05
N SER A 2 0.70 11.87 16.73
CA SER A 2 1.61 12.25 15.65
C SER A 2 0.87 12.02 14.32
N HIS A 3 0.39 13.09 13.71
CA HIS A 3 -0.20 13.00 12.39
C HIS A 3 0.91 12.68 11.37
N GLN A 4 0.95 11.45 10.89
CA GLN A 4 1.75 11.10 9.72
C GLN A 4 1.30 11.95 8.51
N PRO A 5 2.20 12.45 7.65
CA PRO A 5 1.80 13.16 6.43
C PRO A 5 0.94 12.25 5.54
N THR A 6 0.04 12.87 4.79
CA THR A 6 -0.74 12.15 3.75
C THR A 6 0.20 11.65 2.66
N VAL A 7 0.04 10.38 2.29
CA VAL A 7 0.80 9.72 1.21
C VAL A 7 -0.17 9.25 0.14
N ILE A 8 0.10 9.59 -1.12
CA ILE A 8 -0.53 9.00 -2.30
C ILE A 8 0.46 8.05 -2.96
N ALA A 9 0.08 6.78 -3.06
CA ALA A 9 0.86 5.68 -3.61
C ALA A 9 0.15 5.11 -4.87
N PRO A 10 0.44 5.61 -6.09
CA PRO A 10 -0.13 5.05 -7.31
C PRO A 10 0.24 3.58 -7.49
N SER A 11 -0.77 2.70 -7.64
CA SER A 11 -0.54 1.30 -7.99
C SER A 11 -0.23 1.18 -9.48
N ILE A 12 1.00 0.79 -9.79
CA ILE A 12 1.46 0.58 -11.16
C ILE A 12 0.79 -0.59 -11.88
N LEU A 13 0.00 -1.39 -11.19
CA LEU A 13 -0.85 -2.41 -11.81
C LEU A 13 -1.79 -1.81 -12.88
N SER A 14 -2.11 -0.51 -12.77
CA SER A 14 -2.97 0.23 -13.72
C SER A 14 -2.18 1.06 -14.75
N ALA A 15 -0.85 1.04 -14.72
CA ALA A 15 0.00 1.80 -15.63
C ALA A 15 0.15 1.11 -17.01
N ASP A 16 0.64 1.85 -18.00
CA ASP A 16 1.08 1.26 -19.27
C ASP A 16 2.42 0.55 -19.10
N PHE A 17 2.39 -0.78 -19.00
CA PHE A 17 3.58 -1.60 -18.81
C PHE A 17 4.60 -1.50 -19.97
N ALA A 18 4.18 -1.12 -21.18
CA ALA A 18 5.10 -0.90 -22.29
C ALA A 18 6.01 0.33 -22.07
N ARG A 19 5.63 1.26 -21.16
CA ARG A 19 6.34 2.48 -20.83
C ARG A 19 6.43 2.71 -19.31
N LEU A 20 6.54 1.64 -18.54
CA LEU A 20 6.37 1.67 -17.10
C LEU A 20 7.30 2.69 -16.38
N GLY A 21 8.55 2.82 -16.81
CA GLY A 21 9.47 3.83 -16.26
C GLY A 21 8.96 5.26 -16.46
N GLU A 22 8.49 5.60 -17.67
CA GLU A 22 7.92 6.91 -18.00
C GLU A 22 6.63 7.17 -17.17
N GLU A 23 5.78 6.17 -17.02
CA GLU A 23 4.55 6.25 -16.23
C GLU A 23 4.86 6.57 -14.76
N VAL A 24 5.88 5.92 -14.20
CA VAL A 24 6.34 6.17 -12.82
C VAL A 24 6.90 7.58 -12.68
N ASP A 25 7.77 8.01 -13.61
CA ASP A 25 8.31 9.38 -13.61
C ASP A 25 7.18 10.42 -13.68
N ASN A 26 6.17 10.18 -14.53
CA ASN A 26 5.04 11.09 -14.70
C ASN A 26 4.20 11.23 -13.44
N VAL A 27 3.85 10.11 -12.75
CA VAL A 27 3.04 10.21 -11.52
C VAL A 27 3.83 10.80 -10.35
N LEU A 28 5.14 10.51 -10.24
CA LEU A 28 5.99 11.11 -9.21
C LEU A 28 6.16 12.62 -9.46
N SER A 29 6.38 13.04 -10.71
CA SER A 29 6.44 14.46 -11.10
C SER A 29 5.10 15.16 -10.86
N ALA A 30 4.00 14.44 -10.95
CA ALA A 30 2.65 14.91 -10.62
C ALA A 30 2.40 15.07 -9.11
N GLY A 31 3.36 14.73 -8.27
CA GLY A 31 3.31 14.90 -6.82
C GLY A 31 2.90 13.66 -6.03
N ALA A 32 2.88 12.47 -6.63
CA ALA A 32 2.76 11.22 -5.89
C ALA A 32 4.00 11.01 -5.00
N ASP A 33 3.82 10.29 -3.88
CA ASP A 33 4.87 10.18 -2.86
C ASP A 33 5.62 8.86 -2.96
N TRP A 34 4.91 7.75 -3.25
CA TRP A 34 5.44 6.40 -3.34
C TRP A 34 5.03 5.74 -4.66
N VAL A 35 5.56 4.55 -4.89
CA VAL A 35 5.13 3.66 -5.99
C VAL A 35 4.60 2.39 -5.34
N HIS A 36 3.31 2.09 -5.50
CA HIS A 36 2.73 0.84 -5.01
C HIS A 36 2.85 -0.27 -6.06
N PHE A 37 3.35 -1.43 -5.62
CA PHE A 37 3.83 -2.51 -6.47
C PHE A 37 3.13 -3.82 -6.12
N ASP A 38 2.03 -4.15 -6.82
CA ASP A 38 1.20 -5.33 -6.59
C ASP A 38 1.78 -6.60 -7.19
N VAL A 39 2.22 -7.52 -6.34
CA VAL A 39 2.83 -8.81 -6.73
C VAL A 39 1.85 -9.95 -6.52
N MET A 40 1.54 -10.67 -7.59
CA MET A 40 0.59 -11.77 -7.61
C MET A 40 1.21 -13.01 -8.26
N ASP A 41 0.98 -14.20 -7.69
CA ASP A 41 1.62 -15.46 -8.10
C ASP A 41 0.69 -16.48 -8.77
N ASN A 42 -0.58 -16.11 -8.99
CA ASN A 42 -1.63 -17.01 -9.46
C ASN A 42 -1.87 -18.23 -8.54
N HIS A 43 -1.48 -18.11 -7.26
CA HIS A 43 -1.73 -19.11 -6.24
C HIS A 43 -2.49 -18.52 -5.05
N TYR A 44 -1.95 -17.47 -4.42
CA TYR A 44 -2.64 -16.74 -3.34
C TYR A 44 -3.88 -16.00 -3.87
N VAL A 45 -3.78 -15.40 -5.06
CA VAL A 45 -4.88 -14.75 -5.79
C VAL A 45 -4.96 -15.30 -7.23
N PRO A 46 -6.15 -15.28 -7.87
CA PRO A 46 -6.34 -15.85 -9.22
C PRO A 46 -5.84 -14.89 -10.33
N ASN A 47 -4.65 -14.34 -10.17
CA ASN A 47 -3.99 -13.47 -11.15
C ASN A 47 -2.47 -13.58 -11.01
N LEU A 48 -1.74 -13.31 -12.09
CA LEU A 48 -0.29 -13.24 -12.15
C LEU A 48 0.14 -11.85 -12.62
N THR A 49 1.07 -11.21 -11.93
CA THR A 49 1.51 -9.86 -12.31
C THR A 49 3.01 -9.78 -12.55
N ILE A 50 3.77 -9.17 -11.67
CA ILE A 50 5.15 -8.77 -11.84
C ILE A 50 6.01 -9.28 -10.69
N GLY A 51 7.32 -9.35 -10.92
CA GLY A 51 8.27 -9.86 -9.96
C GLY A 51 9.44 -8.90 -9.68
N PRO A 52 10.45 -9.38 -8.93
CA PRO A 52 11.61 -8.56 -8.52
C PRO A 52 12.37 -7.92 -9.69
N LEU A 53 12.37 -8.54 -10.88
CA LEU A 53 13.03 -7.98 -12.07
C LEU A 53 12.46 -6.61 -12.47
N VAL A 54 11.14 -6.41 -12.31
CA VAL A 54 10.50 -5.12 -12.63
C VAL A 54 10.86 -4.08 -11.58
N CYS A 55 10.90 -4.44 -10.30
CA CYS A 55 11.36 -3.56 -9.22
C CYS A 55 12.82 -3.10 -9.47
N GLU A 56 13.71 -4.04 -9.79
CA GLU A 56 15.10 -3.75 -10.14
C GLU A 56 15.20 -2.84 -11.38
N ALA A 57 14.36 -3.07 -12.41
CA ALA A 57 14.32 -2.26 -13.62
C ALA A 57 13.91 -0.81 -13.31
N LEU A 58 12.92 -0.58 -12.46
CA LEU A 58 12.53 0.77 -12.01
C LEU A 58 13.66 1.47 -11.25
N ARG A 59 14.39 0.76 -10.39
CA ARG A 59 15.58 1.33 -9.72
C ARG A 59 16.70 1.68 -10.71
N LYS A 60 16.96 0.81 -11.68
CA LYS A 60 17.94 1.09 -12.77
C LYS A 60 17.50 2.24 -13.68
N HIS A 61 16.22 2.43 -13.89
CA HIS A 61 15.64 3.57 -14.61
C HIS A 61 15.89 4.90 -13.88
N GLY A 62 16.11 4.88 -12.57
CA GLY A 62 16.39 6.07 -11.76
C GLY A 62 15.33 6.41 -10.72
N VAL A 63 14.32 5.58 -10.54
CA VAL A 63 13.29 5.80 -9.51
C VAL A 63 13.92 5.78 -8.12
N THR A 64 13.90 6.91 -7.41
CA THR A 64 14.41 7.08 -6.04
C THR A 64 13.31 7.07 -4.98
N ALA A 65 12.06 7.36 -5.37
CA ALA A 65 10.91 7.33 -4.48
C ALA A 65 10.77 5.96 -3.80
N PRO A 66 10.16 5.89 -2.60
CA PRO A 66 9.86 4.60 -1.96
C PRO A 66 9.05 3.69 -2.88
N ILE A 67 9.49 2.43 -3.03
CA ILE A 67 8.73 1.36 -3.67
C ILE A 67 8.13 0.51 -2.56
N ASP A 68 6.82 0.53 -2.49
CA ASP A 68 6.00 -0.19 -1.54
C ASP A 68 5.48 -1.48 -2.20
N VAL A 69 6.03 -2.61 -1.80
CA VAL A 69 5.75 -3.92 -2.40
C VAL A 69 4.70 -4.65 -1.59
N HIS A 70 3.54 -4.87 -2.20
CA HIS A 70 2.45 -5.65 -1.64
C HIS A 70 2.49 -7.09 -2.19
N LEU A 71 2.79 -8.05 -1.32
CA LEU A 71 2.95 -9.47 -1.69
C LEU A 71 1.65 -10.24 -1.52
N MET A 72 0.98 -10.52 -2.63
CA MET A 72 -0.14 -11.45 -2.75
C MET A 72 0.39 -12.78 -3.30
N VAL A 73 1.28 -13.41 -2.54
CA VAL A 73 1.99 -14.64 -2.92
C VAL A 73 2.07 -15.62 -1.75
N GLU A 74 2.04 -16.93 -2.03
CA GLU A 74 2.15 -18.00 -1.03
C GLU A 74 3.06 -19.13 -1.54
N PRO A 75 4.07 -19.56 -0.75
CA PRO A 75 4.55 -19.00 0.55
C PRO A 75 5.35 -17.72 0.38
N VAL A 76 5.22 -16.78 1.33
CA VAL A 76 5.80 -15.44 1.18
C VAL A 76 7.30 -15.35 1.52
N ASP A 77 7.81 -16.14 2.46
CA ASP A 77 9.16 -15.98 3.01
C ASP A 77 10.28 -16.06 1.95
N ALA A 78 10.09 -16.86 0.91
CA ALA A 78 11.12 -17.08 -0.12
C ALA A 78 11.32 -15.86 -1.04
N ILE A 79 10.27 -15.04 -1.25
CA ILE A 79 10.31 -13.92 -2.18
C ILE A 79 10.73 -12.59 -1.51
N ILE A 80 10.57 -12.45 -0.19
CA ILE A 80 10.93 -11.25 0.57
C ILE A 80 12.38 -10.81 0.29
N PRO A 81 13.43 -11.69 0.43
CA PRO A 81 14.81 -11.29 0.18
C PRO A 81 15.05 -10.85 -1.27
N MET A 82 14.30 -11.41 -2.21
CA MET A 82 14.44 -11.07 -3.63
C MET A 82 13.98 -9.62 -3.91
N PHE A 83 12.86 -9.20 -3.33
CA PHE A 83 12.37 -7.83 -3.47
C PHE A 83 13.23 -6.83 -2.70
N ALA A 84 13.68 -7.17 -1.50
CA ALA A 84 14.62 -6.32 -0.76
C ALA A 84 15.90 -6.06 -1.57
N LYS A 85 16.48 -7.12 -2.16
CA LYS A 85 17.65 -7.00 -3.05
C LYS A 85 17.36 -6.19 -4.32
N ALA A 86 16.14 -6.28 -4.86
CA ALA A 86 15.70 -5.53 -6.03
C ALA A 86 15.47 -4.03 -5.73
N GLY A 87 15.51 -3.62 -4.45
CA GLY A 87 15.41 -2.22 -4.04
C GLY A 87 14.03 -1.81 -3.51
N ALA A 88 13.20 -2.75 -3.05
CA ALA A 88 12.00 -2.42 -2.30
C ALA A 88 12.33 -1.60 -1.06
N SER A 89 11.51 -0.59 -0.74
CA SER A 89 11.64 0.23 0.47
C SER A 89 10.75 -0.30 1.59
N LEU A 90 9.54 -0.73 1.22
CA LEU A 90 8.55 -1.30 2.10
C LEU A 90 8.11 -2.65 1.50
N VAL A 91 7.82 -3.60 2.37
CA VAL A 91 7.28 -4.92 1.96
C VAL A 91 6.14 -5.29 2.90
N SER A 92 4.99 -5.59 2.34
CA SER A 92 3.83 -6.08 3.07
C SER A 92 3.37 -7.43 2.55
N PHE A 93 2.77 -8.21 3.43
CA PHE A 93 2.25 -9.53 3.12
C PHE A 93 0.99 -9.85 3.93
N HIS A 94 0.21 -10.79 3.45
CA HIS A 94 -0.99 -11.27 4.12
C HIS A 94 -0.65 -12.30 5.21
N PRO A 95 -1.24 -12.24 6.41
CA PRO A 95 -0.97 -13.23 7.46
C PRO A 95 -1.29 -14.65 7.02
N GLU A 96 -2.26 -14.83 6.12
CA GLU A 96 -2.65 -16.14 5.56
C GLU A 96 -1.52 -16.78 4.71
N ALA A 97 -0.60 -15.97 4.16
CA ALA A 97 0.50 -16.43 3.31
C ALA A 97 1.75 -16.87 4.11
N SER A 98 1.72 -16.75 5.45
CA SER A 98 2.83 -17.15 6.31
C SER A 98 2.38 -18.02 7.47
N ARG A 99 3.10 -19.14 7.71
CA ARG A 99 2.89 -19.98 8.89
C ARG A 99 3.42 -19.34 10.18
N HIS A 100 4.31 -18.37 10.08
CA HIS A 100 4.99 -17.71 11.20
C HIS A 100 5.10 -16.22 10.96
N VAL A 101 3.97 -15.52 11.07
CA VAL A 101 3.83 -14.08 10.75
C VAL A 101 4.91 -13.22 11.40
N HIS A 102 5.15 -13.38 12.70
CA HIS A 102 6.20 -12.63 13.41
C HIS A 102 7.59 -12.85 12.79
N ARG A 103 7.95 -14.09 12.43
CA ARG A 103 9.22 -14.38 11.75
C ARG A 103 9.33 -13.72 10.39
N SER A 104 8.24 -13.69 9.61
CA SER A 104 8.22 -13.05 8.29
C SER A 104 8.40 -11.52 8.41
N ILE A 105 7.80 -10.89 9.42
CA ILE A 105 8.02 -9.46 9.75
C ILE A 105 9.52 -9.23 10.06
N GLN A 106 10.12 -10.06 10.91
CA GLN A 106 11.55 -9.94 11.23
C GLN A 106 12.44 -10.18 10.00
N LEU A 107 12.05 -11.08 9.10
CA LEU A 107 12.77 -11.32 7.85
C LEU A 107 12.79 -10.06 6.97
N ILE A 108 11.66 -9.38 6.80
CA ILE A 108 11.58 -8.10 6.05
C ILE A 108 12.54 -7.08 6.67
N LYS A 109 12.46 -6.88 8.00
CA LYS A 109 13.29 -5.91 8.74
C LYS A 109 14.78 -6.24 8.68
N SER A 110 15.14 -7.52 8.72
CA SER A 110 16.55 -7.95 8.61
C SER A 110 17.18 -7.62 7.26
N HIS A 111 16.38 -7.41 6.23
CA HIS A 111 16.81 -6.96 4.91
C HIS A 111 16.75 -5.43 4.73
N GLY A 112 16.46 -4.66 5.79
CA GLY A 112 16.46 -3.20 5.77
C GLY A 112 15.18 -2.57 5.18
N CYS A 113 14.14 -3.35 4.92
CA CYS A 113 12.84 -2.85 4.47
C CYS A 113 11.92 -2.55 5.67
N GLN A 114 11.01 -1.58 5.49
CA GLN A 114 9.88 -1.39 6.39
C GLN A 114 8.90 -2.54 6.22
N ALA A 115 8.37 -3.06 7.35
CA ALA A 115 7.51 -4.24 7.36
C ALA A 115 6.04 -3.87 7.55
N GLY A 116 5.18 -4.35 6.65
CA GLY A 116 3.74 -4.20 6.70
C GLY A 116 3.00 -5.53 6.81
N LEU A 117 1.82 -5.49 7.44
CA LEU A 117 0.89 -6.60 7.44
C LEU A 117 -0.41 -6.20 6.76
N VAL A 118 -0.88 -7.04 5.82
CA VAL A 118 -2.04 -6.77 4.97
C VAL A 118 -3.24 -7.56 5.46
N LEU A 119 -4.37 -6.90 5.72
CA LEU A 119 -5.60 -7.56 6.11
C LEU A 119 -6.62 -7.57 4.98
N ASN A 120 -7.01 -8.76 4.54
CA ASN A 120 -8.14 -8.95 3.62
C ASN A 120 -9.45 -8.40 4.21
N PRO A 121 -10.50 -8.15 3.40
CA PRO A 121 -11.77 -7.66 3.93
C PRO A 121 -12.31 -8.50 5.10
N ALA A 122 -12.17 -9.83 5.04
CA ALA A 122 -12.67 -10.75 6.08
C ALA A 122 -11.64 -11.07 7.19
N THR A 123 -10.36 -10.71 7.05
CA THR A 123 -9.34 -10.98 8.07
C THR A 123 -9.62 -10.16 9.33
N PRO A 124 -9.75 -10.78 10.51
CA PRO A 124 -10.04 -10.05 11.75
C PRO A 124 -8.87 -9.16 12.17
N VAL A 125 -9.16 -8.02 12.81
CA VAL A 125 -8.12 -7.06 13.26
C VAL A 125 -7.29 -7.58 14.43
N GLU A 126 -7.76 -8.61 15.11
CA GLU A 126 -7.11 -9.28 16.24
C GLU A 126 -5.78 -9.96 15.85
N VAL A 127 -5.57 -10.25 14.56
CA VAL A 127 -4.27 -10.76 14.06
C VAL A 127 -3.12 -9.78 14.34
N LEU A 128 -3.42 -8.51 14.58
CA LEU A 128 -2.45 -7.47 14.92
C LEU A 128 -2.01 -7.50 16.38
N ASP A 129 -2.78 -8.08 17.29
CA ASP A 129 -2.62 -7.92 18.74
C ASP A 129 -1.22 -8.28 19.27
N TRP A 130 -0.55 -9.24 18.63
CA TRP A 130 0.78 -9.72 19.05
C TRP A 130 1.93 -9.29 18.13
N VAL A 131 1.65 -8.52 17.07
CA VAL A 131 2.66 -8.13 16.07
C VAL A 131 2.66 -6.64 15.76
N LEU A 132 1.64 -5.88 16.18
CA LEU A 132 1.48 -4.47 15.83
C LEU A 132 2.70 -3.62 16.22
N GLU A 133 3.34 -3.93 17.35
CA GLU A 133 4.54 -3.21 17.82
C GLU A 133 5.74 -3.34 16.90
N GLU A 134 5.80 -4.42 16.12
CA GLU A 134 6.89 -4.73 15.20
C GLU A 134 6.65 -4.14 13.80
N LEU A 135 5.42 -3.66 13.52
CA LEU A 135 5.06 -3.17 12.19
C LEU A 135 5.44 -1.68 12.01
N ASP A 136 5.80 -1.33 10.80
CA ASP A 136 5.98 0.04 10.34
C ASP A 136 4.70 0.58 9.70
N PHE A 137 3.86 -0.31 9.15
CA PHE A 137 2.54 0.03 8.61
C PHE A 137 1.58 -1.17 8.61
N VAL A 138 0.29 -0.86 8.53
CA VAL A 138 -0.79 -1.83 8.32
C VAL A 138 -1.51 -1.43 7.04
N LEU A 139 -1.66 -2.36 6.11
CA LEU A 139 -2.45 -2.18 4.89
C LEU A 139 -3.80 -2.89 5.03
N LEU A 140 -4.89 -2.17 4.80
CA LEU A 140 -6.23 -2.75 4.73
C LEU A 140 -6.70 -2.86 3.29
N MET A 141 -7.12 -4.06 2.89
CA MET A 141 -7.79 -4.24 1.61
C MET A 141 -9.25 -3.81 1.71
N SER A 142 -9.64 -2.91 0.84
CA SER A 142 -11.04 -2.48 0.67
C SER A 142 -11.72 -3.10 -0.55
N VAL A 143 -11.06 -4.06 -1.15
CA VAL A 143 -11.57 -4.97 -2.20
C VAL A 143 -11.01 -6.36 -1.93
N ASN A 144 -11.54 -7.41 -2.58
CA ASN A 144 -10.84 -8.69 -2.59
C ASN A 144 -9.60 -8.58 -3.48
N PRO A 145 -8.39 -8.95 -2.97
CA PRO A 145 -7.16 -8.83 -3.76
C PRO A 145 -7.18 -9.70 -5.02
N GLY A 146 -6.42 -9.26 -6.05
CA GLY A 146 -6.26 -10.00 -7.30
C GLY A 146 -6.51 -9.17 -8.57
N PHE A 147 -7.38 -8.17 -8.54
CA PHE A 147 -7.71 -7.34 -9.71
C PHE A 147 -7.91 -5.87 -9.34
N GLY A 148 -7.44 -4.98 -10.20
CA GLY A 148 -7.71 -3.54 -10.08
C GLY A 148 -9.13 -3.15 -10.48
N GLY A 149 -9.52 -1.90 -10.21
CA GLY A 149 -10.77 -1.30 -10.69
C GLY A 149 -12.05 -1.75 -9.98
N GLN A 150 -11.94 -2.47 -8.87
CA GLN A 150 -13.08 -2.95 -8.07
C GLN A 150 -13.74 -1.81 -7.26
N ALA A 151 -15.01 -2.02 -6.86
CA ALA A 151 -15.73 -1.11 -5.99
C ALA A 151 -15.26 -1.24 -4.54
N PHE A 152 -15.09 -0.11 -3.88
CA PHE A 152 -14.74 -0.03 -2.45
C PHE A 152 -15.79 -0.73 -1.58
N ILE A 153 -15.35 -1.56 -0.64
CA ILE A 153 -16.20 -2.25 0.35
C ILE A 153 -16.45 -1.32 1.55
N PRO A 154 -17.67 -0.78 1.74
CA PRO A 154 -17.93 0.25 2.78
C PRO A 154 -17.62 -0.21 4.22
N ALA A 155 -17.79 -1.50 4.54
CA ALA A 155 -17.47 -2.05 5.86
C ALA A 155 -16.00 -1.86 6.27
N THR A 156 -15.09 -1.61 5.29
CA THR A 156 -13.68 -1.34 5.57
C THR A 156 -13.49 -0.03 6.35
N LEU A 157 -14.41 0.93 6.27
CA LEU A 157 -14.34 2.18 7.06
C LEU A 157 -14.35 1.89 8.58
N ASP A 158 -15.18 0.95 9.04
CA ASP A 158 -15.21 0.58 10.46
C ASP A 158 -13.94 -0.17 10.87
N LYS A 159 -13.40 -0.98 9.96
CA LYS A 159 -12.12 -1.66 10.14
C LYS A 159 -10.95 -0.67 10.24
N LEU A 160 -10.91 0.37 9.38
CA LEU A 160 -9.95 1.47 9.47
C LEU A 160 -10.00 2.14 10.85
N ARG A 161 -11.21 2.51 11.32
CA ARG A 161 -11.40 3.12 12.64
C ARG A 161 -10.91 2.20 13.78
N ALA A 162 -11.14 0.90 13.66
CA ALA A 162 -10.70 -0.07 14.65
C ALA A 162 -9.18 -0.20 14.72
N VAL A 163 -8.51 -0.27 13.55
CA VAL A 163 -7.04 -0.34 13.47
C VAL A 163 -6.40 0.98 13.89
N ARG A 164 -6.96 2.14 13.48
CA ARG A 164 -6.45 3.45 13.89
C ARG A 164 -6.45 3.60 15.41
N ARG A 165 -7.52 3.23 16.09
CA ARG A 165 -7.58 3.24 17.57
C ARG A 165 -6.49 2.36 18.21
N ARG A 166 -6.18 1.19 17.65
CA ARG A 166 -5.10 0.32 18.14
C ARG A 166 -3.72 0.99 17.98
N ILE A 167 -3.46 1.58 16.82
CA ILE A 167 -2.20 2.30 16.54
C ILE A 167 -2.05 3.51 17.48
N ASP A 168 -3.11 4.29 17.65
CA ASP A 168 -3.09 5.47 18.53
C ASP A 168 -2.87 5.09 19.99
N ALA A 169 -3.50 4.01 20.45
CA ALA A 169 -3.31 3.49 21.82
C ALA A 169 -1.87 3.03 22.07
N LEU A 170 -1.19 2.50 21.04
CA LEU A 170 0.19 2.08 21.12
C LEU A 170 1.17 3.27 21.15
N GLY A 171 0.79 4.42 20.57
CA GLY A 171 1.61 5.64 20.53
C GLY A 171 2.83 5.56 19.60
N LYS A 172 2.91 4.56 18.72
CA LYS A 172 3.98 4.40 17.71
C LYS A 172 3.57 5.03 16.37
N PRO A 173 4.55 5.50 15.56
CA PRO A 173 4.28 6.14 14.27
C PRO A 173 4.01 5.09 13.16
N ILE A 174 3.08 4.18 13.39
CA ILE A 174 2.69 3.16 12.42
C ILE A 174 1.71 3.78 11.41
N ARG A 175 1.99 3.62 10.11
CA ARG A 175 1.09 4.08 9.06
C ARG A 175 -0.13 3.18 8.93
N LEU A 176 -1.25 3.78 8.54
CA LEU A 176 -2.45 3.05 8.17
C LEU A 176 -2.77 3.30 6.70
N GLU A 177 -2.51 2.27 5.92
CA GLU A 177 -2.65 2.26 4.48
C GLU A 177 -3.94 1.58 4.06
N ILE A 178 -4.48 1.99 2.92
CA ILE A 178 -5.70 1.44 2.31
C ILE A 178 -5.49 1.18 0.83
N ASP A 179 -5.90 0.02 0.36
CA ASP A 179 -5.89 -0.34 -1.05
C ASP A 179 -7.22 -0.93 -1.51
N GLY A 180 -7.71 -0.43 -2.64
CA GLY A 180 -8.89 -0.90 -3.34
C GLY A 180 -10.01 0.13 -3.46
N GLY A 181 -10.31 0.53 -4.70
CA GLY A 181 -11.42 1.43 -5.02
C GLY A 181 -11.32 2.84 -4.46
N VAL A 182 -10.10 3.28 -4.10
CA VAL A 182 -9.84 4.65 -3.62
C VAL A 182 -9.92 5.62 -4.80
N LYS A 183 -10.68 6.71 -4.62
CA LYS A 183 -10.96 7.73 -5.64
C LYS A 183 -10.99 9.11 -5.02
N PRO A 184 -10.85 10.20 -5.81
CA PRO A 184 -11.02 11.56 -5.31
C PRO A 184 -12.33 11.82 -4.57
N GLU A 185 -13.40 11.08 -4.91
CA GLU A 185 -14.74 11.23 -4.35
C GLU A 185 -14.91 10.62 -2.96
N ASN A 186 -14.13 9.56 -2.62
CA ASN A 186 -14.27 8.84 -1.35
C ASN A 186 -13.06 8.96 -0.42
N ILE A 187 -11.91 9.44 -0.91
CA ILE A 187 -10.67 9.52 -0.14
C ILE A 187 -10.82 10.35 1.15
N GLY A 188 -11.65 11.39 1.15
CA GLY A 188 -11.92 12.21 2.34
C GLY A 188 -12.58 11.39 3.45
N GLU A 189 -13.59 10.57 3.12
CA GLU A 189 -14.24 9.70 4.10
C GLU A 189 -13.28 8.64 4.64
N ILE A 190 -12.45 8.06 3.75
CA ILE A 190 -11.43 7.07 4.09
C ILE A 190 -10.38 7.68 5.03
N ALA A 191 -9.94 8.90 4.74
CA ALA A 191 -8.99 9.65 5.57
C ALA A 191 -9.58 9.98 6.96
N ALA A 192 -10.85 10.39 7.01
CA ALA A 192 -11.58 10.63 8.26
C ALA A 192 -11.75 9.34 9.09
N ALA A 193 -11.78 8.17 8.44
CA ALA A 193 -11.81 6.87 9.11
C ALA A 193 -10.45 6.45 9.70
N GLY A 194 -9.35 7.19 9.38
CA GLY A 194 -8.05 7.04 10.01
C GLY A 194 -6.89 6.65 9.08
N ALA A 195 -7.12 6.45 7.79
CA ALA A 195 -6.05 6.19 6.83
C ALA A 195 -5.17 7.45 6.65
N ASP A 196 -3.87 7.23 6.44
CA ASP A 196 -2.89 8.27 6.13
C ASP A 196 -2.12 8.00 4.83
N THR A 197 -2.22 6.78 4.29
CA THR A 197 -1.57 6.32 3.07
C THR A 197 -2.62 5.68 2.16
N PHE A 198 -2.68 6.12 0.89
CA PHE A 198 -3.77 5.80 -0.02
C PHE A 198 -3.22 5.23 -1.32
N VAL A 199 -3.52 3.96 -1.59
CA VAL A 199 -3.22 3.30 -2.85
C VAL A 199 -4.33 3.60 -3.86
N ALA A 200 -3.96 4.10 -5.03
CA ALA A 200 -4.89 4.38 -6.12
C ALA A 200 -4.28 4.00 -7.47
N GLY A 201 -4.91 3.10 -8.19
CA GLY A 201 -4.49 2.66 -9.52
C GLY A 201 -5.24 3.40 -10.62
N SER A 202 -6.33 2.81 -11.11
CA SER A 202 -7.11 3.33 -12.24
C SER A 202 -7.68 4.75 -12.04
N ALA A 203 -7.86 5.18 -10.77
CA ALA A 203 -8.29 6.53 -10.46
C ALA A 203 -7.23 7.59 -10.83
N ILE A 204 -5.96 7.21 -10.93
CA ILE A 204 -4.85 8.08 -11.33
C ILE A 204 -4.46 7.77 -12.79
N PHE A 205 -4.03 6.54 -13.09
CA PHE A 205 -3.53 6.16 -14.42
C PHE A 205 -4.60 6.19 -15.53
N GLY A 206 -5.88 6.16 -15.18
CA GLY A 206 -6.99 6.35 -16.13
C GLY A 206 -7.32 7.80 -16.45
N GLN A 207 -6.58 8.78 -15.90
CA GLN A 207 -6.83 10.21 -16.13
C GLN A 207 -5.78 10.82 -17.08
N PRO A 208 -6.16 11.81 -17.89
CA PRO A 208 -5.22 12.48 -18.79
C PRO A 208 -4.27 13.44 -18.05
N ASP A 209 -4.60 13.89 -16.84
CA ASP A 209 -3.84 14.83 -16.03
C ASP A 209 -3.62 14.25 -14.61
N TYR A 210 -2.45 13.60 -14.43
CA TYR A 210 -2.08 13.00 -13.15
C TYR A 210 -1.90 14.05 -12.05
N ALA A 211 -1.39 15.25 -12.37
CA ALA A 211 -1.15 16.29 -11.39
C ALA A 211 -2.47 16.80 -10.79
N ALA A 212 -3.46 17.03 -11.62
CA ALA A 212 -4.79 17.48 -11.16
C ALA A 212 -5.44 16.45 -10.23
N VAL A 213 -5.38 15.14 -10.57
CA VAL A 213 -6.01 14.11 -9.74
C VAL A 213 -5.26 13.89 -8.44
N VAL A 214 -3.92 13.83 -8.45
CA VAL A 214 -3.10 13.66 -7.25
C VAL A 214 -3.29 14.84 -6.28
N ALA A 215 -3.25 16.08 -6.79
CA ALA A 215 -3.48 17.26 -5.97
C ALA A 215 -4.88 17.26 -5.34
N ARG A 216 -5.93 16.90 -6.10
CA ARG A 216 -7.30 16.79 -5.61
C ARG A 216 -7.42 15.73 -4.51
N MET A 217 -6.77 14.57 -4.67
CA MET A 217 -6.75 13.50 -3.68
C MET A 217 -6.06 13.96 -2.38
N LYS A 218 -4.86 14.54 -2.47
CA LYS A 218 -4.14 15.07 -1.30
C LYS A 218 -4.99 16.10 -0.56
N GLN A 219 -5.52 17.10 -1.26
CA GLN A 219 -6.35 18.15 -0.65
C GLN A 219 -7.58 17.57 0.06
N ALA A 220 -8.27 16.60 -0.55
CA ALA A 220 -9.45 15.98 0.07
C ALA A 220 -9.10 15.20 1.33
N ALA A 221 -8.00 14.42 1.31
CA ALA A 221 -7.53 13.66 2.46
C ALA A 221 -7.06 14.57 3.60
N GLU A 222 -6.24 15.59 3.32
CA GLU A 222 -5.72 16.53 4.30
C GLU A 222 -6.83 17.34 4.99
N ARG A 223 -7.79 17.84 4.20
CA ARG A 223 -8.97 18.54 4.73
C ARG A 223 -9.75 17.65 5.71
N ALA A 224 -9.98 16.40 5.36
CA ALA A 224 -10.74 15.47 6.19
C ALA A 224 -10.00 15.08 7.49
N ARG A 225 -8.67 15.10 7.48
CA ARG A 225 -7.81 14.83 8.64
C ARG A 225 -7.57 16.07 9.52
N GLY A 226 -8.05 17.25 9.12
CA GLY A 226 -7.82 18.51 9.84
C GLY A 226 -6.37 18.98 9.80
N VAL A 227 -5.59 18.54 8.81
CA VAL A 227 -4.23 19.01 8.54
C VAL A 227 -4.37 20.24 7.64
N SER A 228 -4.10 21.43 8.19
CA SER A 228 -4.05 22.66 7.38
C SER A 228 -2.87 22.57 6.40
N ALA A 229 -3.12 22.94 5.14
CA ALA A 229 -2.10 23.08 4.11
C ALA A 229 -1.10 24.19 4.44
#